data_ff7a72915fd6ac00c371097d66b633e1
#
_entry.id   ff7a72915fd6ac00c371097d66b633e1
#
_cell.length_a   1.000
_cell.length_b   1.000
_cell.length_c   1.000
_cell.angle_alpha   90.00
_cell.angle_beta   90.00
_cell.angle_gamma   90.00
#
_symmetry.space_group_name_H-M   'P 1'
#
loop_
_entity.id
_entity.type
_entity.pdbx_description
1 polymer ?
#
loop_
_entity_poly.entity_id
_entity_poly.type
_entity_poly.pdbx_seq_one_letter_code
_entity_poly.pdbx_strand_id
1 'polypeptide(L)'
;MSLKTMRSDVERRVRRLVFHCPVSALLTGAGVLMAAGAIVRFVSGSPYSHGMMVQLGNILPSTPMMSLLWMIWYGLLGASFAATLVLARKLSPVGCAEIYRGGMLILSMIFLGYVWYPLFFAAGHIWLATVVLLGVLALCILTAICYIRLCRMAGVVLFCHAAWLVWLCVVSVRILFL
;
A
#
# COMPACT_ATOMS: atom_id res chain seq x y z
N MET A 1 -31.98 -18.31 -3.96
CA MET A 1 -31.39 -17.26 -3.11
C MET A 1 -30.71 -16.23 -4.03
N SER A 2 -31.11 -14.96 -4.00
CA SER A 2 -30.62 -13.94 -4.92
C SER A 2 -29.13 -13.63 -4.63
N LEU A 3 -28.33 -13.38 -5.68
CA LEU A 3 -26.92 -12.95 -5.56
C LEU A 3 -26.77 -11.70 -4.66
N LYS A 4 -27.77 -10.81 -4.66
CA LYS A 4 -27.82 -9.63 -3.77
C LYS A 4 -27.91 -10.00 -2.28
N THR A 5 -28.72 -11.00 -1.94
CA THR A 5 -28.89 -11.46 -0.54
C THR A 5 -27.62 -12.14 -0.03
N MET A 6 -26.99 -12.96 -0.87
CA MET A 6 -25.74 -13.64 -0.55
C MET A 6 -24.60 -12.63 -0.31
N ARG A 7 -24.53 -11.58 -1.13
CA ARG A 7 -23.55 -10.51 -0.99
C ARG A 7 -23.71 -9.72 0.31
N SER A 8 -24.97 -9.36 0.68
CA SER A 8 -25.23 -8.61 1.92
C SER A 8 -24.93 -9.42 3.17
N ASP A 9 -25.06 -10.74 3.12
CA ASP A 9 -24.71 -11.63 4.23
C ASP A 9 -23.20 -11.79 4.39
N VAL A 10 -22.46 -11.86 3.29
CA VAL A 10 -20.99 -11.85 3.30
C VAL A 10 -20.48 -10.53 3.89
N GLU A 11 -20.99 -9.39 3.46
CA GLU A 11 -20.60 -8.08 3.99
C GLU A 11 -20.86 -7.96 5.50
N ARG A 12 -22.00 -8.45 5.99
CA ARG A 12 -22.33 -8.47 7.43
C ARG A 12 -21.40 -9.38 8.24
N ARG A 13 -21.03 -10.55 7.69
CA ARG A 13 -20.07 -11.47 8.34
C ARG A 13 -18.67 -10.89 8.35
N VAL A 14 -18.20 -10.29 7.24
CA VAL A 14 -16.90 -9.63 7.16
C VAL A 14 -16.79 -8.50 8.19
N ARG A 15 -17.81 -7.64 8.30
CA ARG A 15 -17.81 -6.58 9.32
C ARG A 15 -17.62 -7.13 10.73
N ARG A 16 -18.36 -8.16 11.13
CA ARG A 16 -18.22 -8.78 12.45
C ARG A 16 -16.84 -9.38 12.66
N LEU A 17 -16.26 -10.03 11.66
CA LEU A 17 -14.96 -10.68 11.74
C LEU A 17 -13.80 -9.69 11.79
N VAL A 18 -13.91 -8.52 11.15
CA VAL A 18 -12.89 -7.45 11.22
C VAL A 18 -12.70 -6.97 12.65
N PHE A 19 -13.78 -6.80 13.40
CA PHE A 19 -13.70 -6.42 14.82
C PHE A 19 -13.10 -7.52 15.73
N HIS A 20 -13.05 -8.77 15.28
CA HIS A 20 -12.48 -9.91 16.00
C HIS A 20 -11.15 -10.38 15.40
N CYS A 21 -10.51 -9.54 14.58
CA CYS A 21 -9.17 -9.85 14.08
C CYS A 21 -8.17 -9.75 15.25
N PRO A 22 -7.37 -10.79 15.52
CA PRO A 22 -6.42 -10.75 16.62
C PRO A 22 -5.39 -9.65 16.38
N VAL A 23 -5.23 -8.77 17.35
CA VAL A 23 -4.29 -7.63 17.31
C VAL A 23 -2.88 -8.12 17.00
N SER A 24 -2.50 -9.28 17.51
CA SER A 24 -1.21 -9.91 17.22
C SER A 24 -0.97 -10.15 15.73
N ALA A 25 -1.99 -10.61 14.99
CA ALA A 25 -1.85 -10.82 13.55
C ALA A 25 -1.66 -9.49 12.79
N LEU A 26 -2.38 -8.44 13.20
CA LEU A 26 -2.23 -7.10 12.61
C LEU A 26 -0.85 -6.52 12.87
N LEU A 27 -0.36 -6.62 14.11
CA LEU A 27 0.98 -6.16 14.50
C LEU A 27 2.08 -6.96 13.78
N THR A 28 1.92 -8.27 13.64
CA THR A 28 2.87 -9.11 12.91
C THR A 28 2.91 -8.70 11.42
N GLY A 29 1.75 -8.55 10.78
CA GLY A 29 1.70 -8.10 9.38
C GLY A 29 2.30 -6.72 9.17
N ALA A 30 1.99 -5.77 10.07
CA ALA A 30 2.58 -4.45 10.06
C ALA A 30 4.10 -4.52 10.22
N GLY A 31 4.59 -5.23 11.23
CA GLY A 31 6.01 -5.36 11.55
C GLY A 31 6.82 -6.00 10.41
N VAL A 32 6.30 -7.06 9.79
CA VAL A 32 6.97 -7.73 8.66
C VAL A 32 7.15 -6.76 7.47
N LEU A 33 6.11 -6.03 7.08
CA LEU A 33 6.23 -5.12 5.95
C LEU A 33 7.02 -3.87 6.27
N MET A 34 6.97 -3.36 7.50
CA MET A 34 7.84 -2.29 7.95
C MET A 34 9.32 -2.72 7.91
N ALA A 35 9.64 -3.92 8.40
CA ALA A 35 11.00 -4.46 8.36
C ALA A 35 11.49 -4.65 6.93
N ALA A 36 10.66 -5.22 6.04
CA ALA A 36 10.99 -5.35 4.62
C ALA A 36 11.22 -3.98 3.96
N GLY A 37 10.37 -2.99 4.23
CA GLY A 37 10.54 -1.62 3.75
C GLY A 37 11.84 -0.96 4.26
N ALA A 38 12.19 -1.18 5.53
CA ALA A 38 13.44 -0.70 6.11
C ALA A 38 14.67 -1.33 5.42
N ILE A 39 14.63 -2.64 5.11
CA ILE A 39 15.70 -3.34 4.38
C ILE A 39 15.86 -2.76 2.97
N VAL A 40 14.74 -2.63 2.23
CA VAL A 40 14.77 -2.04 0.88
C VAL A 40 15.37 -0.65 0.90
N ARG A 41 14.99 0.16 1.88
CA ARG A 41 15.54 1.50 2.06
C ARG A 41 17.04 1.48 2.37
N PHE A 42 17.46 0.62 3.28
CA PHE A 42 18.88 0.50 3.66
C PHE A 42 19.73 0.12 2.45
N VAL A 43 19.29 -0.85 1.65
CA VAL A 43 19.98 -1.31 0.45
C VAL A 43 19.97 -0.25 -0.65
N SER A 44 18.91 0.54 -0.78
CA SER A 44 18.79 1.58 -1.81
C SER A 44 19.56 2.87 -1.52
N GLY A 45 20.12 3.00 -0.32
CA GLY A 45 20.90 4.16 0.07
C GLY A 45 20.09 5.41 0.42
N SER A 46 20.78 6.54 0.63
CA SER A 46 20.13 7.80 0.99
C SER A 46 19.52 8.47 -0.24
N PRO A 47 18.27 8.95 -0.16
CA PRO A 47 17.61 9.69 -1.24
C PRO A 47 18.34 10.99 -1.63
N TYR A 48 19.26 11.48 -0.81
CA TYR A 48 19.99 12.74 -1.02
C TYR A 48 21.41 12.55 -1.59
N SER A 49 21.80 11.33 -1.97
CA SER A 49 23.14 11.05 -2.50
C SER A 49 23.36 11.56 -3.94
N HIS A 50 22.29 11.90 -4.66
CA HIS A 50 22.37 12.44 -6.02
C HIS A 50 22.09 13.94 -6.01
N GLY A 51 22.97 14.75 -6.60
CA GLY A 51 22.91 16.23 -6.59
C GLY A 51 21.58 16.84 -7.09
N MET A 52 20.75 16.07 -7.82
CA MET A 52 19.39 16.45 -8.20
C MET A 52 18.47 16.72 -7.01
N MET A 53 18.73 16.07 -5.86
CA MET A 53 17.85 16.21 -4.68
C MET A 53 18.10 17.52 -3.91
N VAL A 54 19.22 18.18 -4.11
CA VAL A 54 19.52 19.48 -3.49
C VAL A 54 18.57 20.56 -4.02
N GLN A 55 18.18 20.48 -5.30
CA GLN A 55 17.22 21.40 -5.92
C GLN A 55 15.76 21.15 -5.49
N LEU A 56 15.47 19.94 -4.99
CA LEU A 56 14.13 19.52 -4.55
C LEU A 56 13.91 19.65 -3.05
N GLY A 57 14.92 20.07 -2.30
CA GLY A 57 14.87 20.19 -0.84
C GLY A 57 13.73 21.05 -0.29
N ASN A 58 13.15 21.94 -1.12
CA ASN A 58 12.00 22.77 -0.77
C ASN A 58 10.65 22.09 -1.08
N ILE A 59 10.64 20.98 -1.82
CA ILE A 59 9.40 20.31 -2.26
C ILE A 59 9.22 18.99 -1.52
N LEU A 60 10.31 18.30 -1.19
CA LEU A 60 10.29 17.02 -0.50
C LEU A 60 10.42 17.23 1.02
N PRO A 61 9.65 16.48 1.83
CA PRO A 61 9.86 16.45 3.26
C PRO A 61 11.30 16.02 3.59
N SER A 62 11.79 16.41 4.76
CA SER A 62 13.11 15.95 5.24
C SER A 62 13.22 14.41 5.20
N THR A 63 14.44 13.90 4.99
CA THR A 63 14.70 12.44 4.90
C THR A 63 14.08 11.64 6.04
N PRO A 64 14.18 12.05 7.33
CA PRO A 64 13.57 11.32 8.42
C PRO A 64 12.04 11.32 8.32
N MET A 65 11.43 12.42 7.90
CA MET A 65 9.97 12.53 7.76
C MET A 65 9.45 11.65 6.61
N MET A 66 10.14 11.64 5.47
CA MET A 66 9.81 10.71 4.36
C MET A 66 9.89 9.26 4.80
N SER A 67 10.90 8.92 5.57
CA SER A 67 11.07 7.56 6.10
C SER A 67 9.95 7.16 7.02
N LEU A 68 9.59 8.05 7.94
CA LEU A 68 8.51 7.82 8.89
C LEU A 68 7.18 7.61 8.15
N LEU A 69 6.88 8.44 7.15
CA LEU A 69 5.66 8.31 6.33
C LEU A 69 5.63 6.97 5.60
N TRP A 70 6.74 6.55 4.97
CA TRP A 70 6.82 5.24 4.33
C TRP A 70 6.62 4.09 5.32
N MET A 71 7.23 4.15 6.49
CA MET A 71 7.07 3.12 7.52
C MET A 71 5.60 3.04 8.00
N ILE A 72 4.94 4.18 8.20
CA ILE A 72 3.52 4.23 8.57
C ILE A 72 2.67 3.55 7.47
N TRP A 73 2.90 3.89 6.20
CA TRP A 73 2.14 3.30 5.10
C TRP A 73 2.38 1.79 4.99
N TYR A 74 3.62 1.31 5.07
CA TYR A 74 3.90 -0.12 5.04
C TYR A 74 3.29 -0.85 6.24
N GLY A 75 3.29 -0.23 7.41
CA GLY A 75 2.62 -0.76 8.59
C GLY A 75 1.11 -0.92 8.38
N LEU A 76 0.44 0.11 7.87
CA LEU A 76 -1.00 0.09 7.60
C LEU A 76 -1.37 -0.92 6.50
N LEU A 77 -0.58 -1.01 5.44
CA LEU A 77 -0.77 -1.99 4.37
C LEU A 77 -0.54 -3.41 4.86
N GLY A 78 0.48 -3.62 5.70
CA GLY A 78 0.77 -4.91 6.32
C GLY A 78 -0.32 -5.39 7.25
N ALA A 79 -0.85 -4.51 8.09
CA ALA A 79 -2.00 -4.80 8.92
C ALA A 79 -3.23 -5.15 8.08
N SER A 80 -3.49 -4.39 7.01
CA SER A 80 -4.61 -4.64 6.09
C SER A 80 -4.48 -5.99 5.38
N PHE A 81 -3.27 -6.36 4.96
CA PHE A 81 -2.99 -7.66 4.35
C PHE A 81 -3.18 -8.81 5.34
N ALA A 82 -2.66 -8.69 6.56
CA ALA A 82 -2.84 -9.68 7.62
C ALA A 82 -4.32 -9.88 7.99
N ALA A 83 -5.08 -8.78 8.09
CA ALA A 83 -6.52 -8.83 8.29
C ALA A 83 -7.21 -9.64 7.17
N THR A 84 -6.80 -9.43 5.92
CA THR A 84 -7.33 -10.17 4.76
C THR A 84 -7.06 -11.67 4.89
N LEU A 85 -5.86 -12.08 5.28
CA LEU A 85 -5.51 -13.49 5.47
C LEU A 85 -6.31 -14.15 6.60
N VAL A 86 -6.49 -13.44 7.72
CA VAL A 86 -7.30 -13.94 8.85
C VAL A 86 -8.76 -14.09 8.46
N LEU A 87 -9.30 -13.13 7.71
CA LEU A 87 -10.68 -13.17 7.22
C LEU A 87 -10.88 -14.32 6.23
N ALA A 88 -9.95 -14.51 5.30
CA ALA A 88 -10.02 -15.59 4.32
C ALA A 88 -10.12 -16.98 4.98
N ARG A 89 -9.41 -17.19 6.10
CA ARG A 89 -9.45 -18.46 6.84
C ARG A 89 -10.78 -18.74 7.55
N LYS A 90 -11.57 -17.70 7.82
CA LYS A 90 -12.83 -17.80 8.58
C LYS A 90 -14.09 -17.82 7.69
N LEU A 91 -13.94 -17.63 6.39
CA LEU A 91 -15.05 -17.56 5.45
C LEU A 91 -15.17 -18.83 4.61
N SER A 92 -16.42 -19.07 4.13
CA SER A 92 -16.68 -20.16 3.19
C SER A 92 -15.99 -19.93 1.84
N PRO A 93 -15.74 -20.98 1.03
CA PRO A 93 -15.01 -20.88 -0.24
C PRO A 93 -15.51 -19.80 -1.19
N VAL A 94 -16.82 -19.54 -1.23
CA VAL A 94 -17.43 -18.55 -2.13
C VAL A 94 -17.14 -17.11 -1.67
N GLY A 95 -17.06 -16.85 -0.37
CA GLY A 95 -16.70 -15.54 0.18
C GLY A 95 -15.20 -15.25 0.16
N CYS A 96 -14.38 -16.29 0.05
CA CYS A 96 -12.93 -16.17 0.01
C CYS A 96 -12.41 -15.52 -1.28
N ALA A 97 -13.05 -15.76 -2.43
CA ALA A 97 -12.51 -15.32 -3.73
C ALA A 97 -12.34 -13.79 -3.82
N GLU A 98 -13.31 -13.00 -3.33
CA GLU A 98 -13.20 -11.53 -3.33
C GLU A 98 -12.13 -11.04 -2.36
N ILE A 99 -11.99 -11.71 -1.21
CA ILE A 99 -10.98 -11.37 -0.20
C ILE A 99 -9.58 -11.74 -0.69
N TYR A 100 -9.40 -12.90 -1.31
CA TYR A 100 -8.13 -13.28 -1.92
C TYR A 100 -7.74 -12.32 -3.05
N ARG A 101 -8.68 -11.92 -3.90
CA ARG A 101 -8.42 -10.90 -4.94
C ARG A 101 -7.91 -9.59 -4.33
N GLY A 102 -8.59 -9.09 -3.29
CA GLY A 102 -8.17 -7.90 -2.56
C GLY A 102 -6.77 -8.06 -1.94
N GLY A 103 -6.49 -9.21 -1.33
CA GLY A 103 -5.18 -9.53 -0.77
C GLY A 103 -4.07 -9.57 -1.82
N MET A 104 -4.33 -10.16 -2.98
CA MET A 104 -3.36 -10.18 -4.10
C MET A 104 -3.10 -8.79 -4.65
N LEU A 105 -4.12 -7.93 -4.73
CA LEU A 105 -3.95 -6.53 -5.16
C LEU A 105 -3.07 -5.75 -4.17
N ILE A 106 -3.29 -5.90 -2.84
CA ILE A 106 -2.42 -5.29 -1.83
C ILE A 106 -0.99 -5.80 -1.98
N LEU A 107 -0.80 -7.11 -2.11
CA LEU A 107 0.53 -7.70 -2.22
C LEU A 107 1.27 -7.20 -3.47
N SER A 108 0.59 -7.15 -4.62
CA SER A 108 1.14 -6.61 -5.86
C SER A 108 1.52 -5.13 -5.73
N MET A 109 0.66 -4.33 -5.08
CA MET A 109 0.91 -2.91 -4.81
C MET A 109 2.15 -2.73 -3.92
N ILE A 110 2.29 -3.51 -2.85
CA ILE A 110 3.44 -3.48 -1.95
C ILE A 110 4.73 -3.86 -2.70
N PHE A 111 4.68 -4.94 -3.48
CA PHE A 111 5.83 -5.40 -4.25
C PHE A 111 6.31 -4.34 -5.25
N LEU A 112 5.40 -3.74 -6.02
CA LEU A 112 5.74 -2.64 -6.92
C LEU A 112 6.27 -1.41 -6.16
N GLY A 113 5.72 -1.10 -4.99
CA GLY A 113 6.22 -0.02 -4.14
C GLY A 113 7.66 -0.26 -3.68
N TYR A 114 8.02 -1.52 -3.37
CA TYR A 114 9.41 -1.87 -3.05
C TYR A 114 10.35 -1.77 -4.25
N VAL A 115 9.88 -2.08 -5.46
CA VAL A 115 10.65 -1.92 -6.69
C VAL A 115 10.85 -0.44 -7.05
N TRP A 116 9.82 0.38 -6.81
CA TRP A 116 9.90 1.82 -7.09
C TRP A 116 11.04 2.52 -6.35
N TYR A 117 11.24 2.18 -5.07
CA TYR A 117 12.19 2.88 -4.22
C TYR A 117 13.65 2.78 -4.74
N PRO A 118 14.22 1.59 -5.01
CA PRO A 118 15.56 1.48 -5.58
C PRO A 118 15.68 2.07 -6.98
N LEU A 119 14.65 1.98 -7.81
CA LEU A 119 14.65 2.58 -9.14
C LEU A 119 14.81 4.10 -9.07
N PHE A 120 14.09 4.73 -8.14
CA PHE A 120 14.10 6.17 -7.98
C PHE A 120 15.37 6.67 -7.31
N PHE A 121 15.79 6.07 -6.17
CA PHE A 121 16.85 6.59 -5.34
C PHE A 121 18.23 5.97 -5.60
N ALA A 122 18.30 4.68 -5.93
CA ALA A 122 19.58 4.02 -6.16
C ALA A 122 20.02 4.07 -7.62
N ALA A 123 19.12 3.72 -8.54
CA ALA A 123 19.41 3.65 -9.96
C ALA A 123 19.29 4.99 -10.70
N GLY A 124 18.56 5.97 -10.13
CA GLY A 124 18.30 7.26 -10.77
C GLY A 124 17.44 7.18 -12.04
N HIS A 125 16.77 6.04 -12.26
CA HIS A 125 15.89 5.85 -13.42
C HIS A 125 14.51 6.47 -13.19
N ILE A 126 14.46 7.81 -13.11
CA ILE A 126 13.27 8.58 -12.72
C ILE A 126 12.07 8.28 -13.62
N TRP A 127 12.30 8.16 -14.95
CA TRP A 127 11.22 7.83 -15.88
C TRP A 127 10.58 6.47 -15.57
N LEU A 128 11.41 5.43 -15.42
CA LEU A 128 10.92 4.09 -15.11
C LEU A 128 10.25 4.04 -13.74
N ALA A 129 10.84 4.71 -12.75
CA ALA A 129 10.26 4.84 -11.42
C ALA A 129 8.89 5.53 -11.46
N THR A 130 8.72 6.57 -12.30
CA THR A 130 7.43 7.25 -12.46
C THR A 130 6.37 6.31 -13.07
N VAL A 131 6.73 5.50 -14.08
CA VAL A 131 5.82 4.50 -14.66
C VAL A 131 5.41 3.46 -13.61
N VAL A 132 6.37 2.95 -12.83
CA VAL A 132 6.09 2.00 -11.74
C VAL A 132 5.16 2.64 -10.70
N LEU A 133 5.40 3.90 -10.33
CA LEU A 133 4.58 4.63 -9.36
C LEU A 133 3.13 4.82 -9.84
N LEU A 134 2.92 5.09 -11.13
CA LEU A 134 1.59 5.14 -11.74
C LEU A 134 0.90 3.77 -11.67
N GLY A 135 1.64 2.68 -11.87
CA GLY A 135 1.14 1.33 -11.67
C GLY A 135 0.72 1.06 -10.22
N VAL A 136 1.53 1.48 -9.25
CA VAL A 136 1.20 1.40 -7.81
C VAL A 136 -0.07 2.19 -7.49
N LEU A 137 -0.21 3.40 -8.03
CA LEU A 137 -1.39 4.24 -7.85
C LEU A 137 -2.65 3.58 -8.43
N ALA A 138 -2.57 3.04 -9.64
CA ALA A 138 -3.69 2.33 -10.26
C ALA A 138 -4.12 1.12 -9.41
N LEU A 139 -3.17 0.30 -8.95
CA LEU A 139 -3.45 -0.83 -8.06
C LEU A 139 -4.03 -0.37 -6.73
N CYS A 140 -3.56 0.74 -6.17
CA CYS A 140 -4.08 1.31 -4.93
C CYS A 140 -5.55 1.71 -5.07
N ILE A 141 -5.91 2.39 -6.16
CA ILE A 141 -7.30 2.78 -6.44
C ILE A 141 -8.19 1.55 -6.61
N LEU A 142 -7.77 0.56 -7.40
CA LEU A 142 -8.51 -0.68 -7.59
C LEU A 142 -8.73 -1.41 -6.26
N THR A 143 -7.68 -1.49 -5.44
CA THR A 143 -7.75 -2.09 -4.11
C THR A 143 -8.70 -1.33 -3.20
N ALA A 144 -8.63 0.00 -3.20
CA ALA A 144 -9.52 0.86 -2.40
C ALA A 144 -11.00 0.64 -2.77
N ILE A 145 -11.31 0.57 -4.07
CA ILE A 145 -12.68 0.29 -4.56
C ILE A 145 -13.16 -1.10 -4.10
N CYS A 146 -12.30 -2.11 -4.13
CA CYS A 146 -12.63 -3.44 -3.61
C CYS A 146 -12.88 -3.40 -2.10
N TYR A 147 -11.99 -2.75 -1.35
CA TYR A 147 -12.03 -2.76 0.10
C TYR A 147 -13.12 -1.87 0.70
N ILE A 148 -13.49 -0.75 0.07
CA ILE A 148 -14.58 0.09 0.57
C ILE A 148 -15.91 -0.66 0.67
N ARG A 149 -16.09 -1.68 -0.18
CA ARG A 149 -17.25 -2.57 -0.17
C ARG A 149 -17.18 -3.64 0.92
N LEU A 150 -15.96 -4.08 1.28
CA LEU A 150 -15.71 -5.11 2.28
C LEU A 150 -15.57 -4.50 3.68
N CYS A 151 -14.71 -3.50 3.81
CA CYS A 151 -14.42 -2.81 5.05
C CYS A 151 -14.19 -1.32 4.77
N ARG A 152 -15.16 -0.48 5.13
CA ARG A 152 -15.13 0.97 4.86
C ARG A 152 -13.88 1.64 5.39
N MET A 153 -13.42 1.27 6.60
CA MET A 153 -12.21 1.85 7.20
C MET A 153 -10.95 1.54 6.38
N ALA A 154 -10.77 0.28 5.95
CA ALA A 154 -9.64 -0.11 5.12
C ALA A 154 -9.68 0.59 3.75
N GLY A 155 -10.87 0.75 3.16
CA GLY A 155 -11.05 1.52 1.93
C GLY A 155 -10.64 2.99 2.09
N VAL A 156 -11.01 3.64 3.19
CA VAL A 156 -10.62 5.04 3.49
C VAL A 156 -9.10 5.16 3.64
N VAL A 157 -8.46 4.25 4.37
CA VAL A 157 -7.00 4.23 4.51
C VAL A 157 -6.30 4.13 3.14
N LEU A 158 -6.81 3.26 2.26
CA LEU A 158 -6.27 3.11 0.91
C LEU A 158 -6.50 4.37 0.04
N PHE A 159 -7.62 5.07 0.18
CA PHE A 159 -7.81 6.35 -0.50
C PHE A 159 -6.87 7.43 0.01
N CYS A 160 -6.60 7.49 1.31
CA CYS A 160 -5.58 8.39 1.86
C CYS A 160 -4.19 8.05 1.32
N HIS A 161 -3.88 6.76 1.19
CA HIS A 161 -2.63 6.32 0.57
C HIS A 161 -2.57 6.69 -0.92
N ALA A 162 -3.68 6.57 -1.66
CA ALA A 162 -3.74 7.00 -3.06
C ALA A 162 -3.46 8.49 -3.21
N ALA A 163 -4.00 9.34 -2.32
CA ALA A 163 -3.71 10.78 -2.32
C ALA A 163 -2.21 11.06 -2.10
N TRP A 164 -1.56 10.31 -1.20
CA TRP A 164 -0.11 10.36 -1.02
C TRP A 164 0.65 9.96 -2.29
N LEU A 165 0.22 8.88 -2.97
CA LEU A 165 0.85 8.43 -4.21
C LEU A 165 0.65 9.44 -5.35
N VAL A 166 -0.50 10.11 -5.44
CA VAL A 166 -0.72 11.20 -6.41
C VAL A 166 0.29 12.32 -6.18
N TRP A 167 0.50 12.74 -4.93
CA TRP A 167 1.51 13.76 -4.62
C TRP A 167 2.91 13.32 -5.06
N LEU A 168 3.30 12.07 -4.80
CA LEU A 168 4.58 11.52 -5.27
C LEU A 168 4.70 11.49 -6.80
N CYS A 169 3.60 11.17 -7.51
CA CYS A 169 3.58 11.21 -8.98
C CYS A 169 3.83 12.64 -9.48
N VAL A 170 3.19 13.64 -8.89
CA VAL A 170 3.40 15.06 -9.26
C VAL A 170 4.86 15.46 -9.04
N VAL A 171 5.44 15.08 -7.91
CA VAL A 171 6.87 15.33 -7.62
C VAL A 171 7.77 14.64 -8.65
N SER A 172 7.51 13.35 -8.93
CA SER A 172 8.31 12.58 -9.90
C SER A 172 8.25 13.18 -11.31
N VAL A 173 7.06 13.59 -11.74
CA VAL A 173 6.87 14.27 -13.05
C VAL A 173 7.61 15.61 -13.08
N ARG A 174 7.55 16.40 -12.01
CA ARG A 174 8.31 17.66 -11.93
C ARG A 174 9.82 17.44 -12.10
N ILE A 175 10.36 16.39 -11.51
CA ILE A 175 11.79 16.04 -11.64
C ILE A 175 12.15 15.70 -13.08
N LEU A 176 11.25 15.07 -13.84
CA LEU A 176 11.49 14.72 -15.25
C LEU A 176 11.63 15.95 -16.17
N PHE A 177 11.11 17.10 -15.75
CA PHE A 177 11.13 18.34 -16.54
C PHE A 177 12.12 19.38 -15.99
N LEU A 178 12.92 19.03 -14.98
CA LEU A 178 14.05 19.84 -14.47
C LEU A 178 15.36 19.40 -15.11
#